data_b33781ee7eadeb4d43ac951857923e07
#
_entry.id   b33781ee7eadeb4d43ac951857923e07
#
_cell.length_a   1.000
_cell.length_b   1.000
_cell.length_c   1.000
_cell.angle_alpha   90.00
_cell.angle_beta   90.00
_cell.angle_gamma   90.00
#
_symmetry.space_group_name_H-M   'P 1'
#
loop_
_entity.id
_entity.type
_entity.pdbx_description
1 polymer ?
#
loop_
_entity_poly.entity_id
_entity_poly.type
_entity_poly.pdbx_seq_one_letter_code
_entity_poly.pdbx_strand_id
1 'polypeptide(L)'
;MLTMTTNKSKMSTTTVQTEIDKQKKRGRNRVKTTGEVFTPMDLCMRMVREIPEEKLKDADAKFLDNSCGDGNFLVTLLEVLSEYHDPKHVLNEMIYGVDLMEDNVTTAKERLGLTPKDKGWHHVVCADGLSYNYEFTESIT
;
A
#
# COMPACT_ATOMS: atom_id res chain seq x y z
N MET A 1 0.96 -0.35 -16.44
CA MET A 1 1.86 0.40 -15.59
C MET A 1 2.46 1.53 -16.31
N LEU A 2 2.66 2.62 -15.74
CA LEU A 2 2.97 3.74 -16.44
C LEU A 2 3.88 4.59 -15.86
N THR A 3 4.37 5.39 -16.69
CA THR A 3 5.33 6.37 -16.32
C THR A 3 4.70 7.38 -15.44
N MET A 4 5.24 7.52 -14.30
CA MET A 4 4.93 8.61 -13.50
C MET A 4 5.84 9.68 -13.87
N THR A 5 5.29 10.81 -14.01
CA THR A 5 6.09 11.96 -14.29
C THR A 5 6.51 12.70 -13.05
N THR A 6 5.91 12.39 -11.93
CA THR A 6 6.33 13.08 -10.75
C THR A 6 7.67 12.54 -10.31
N ASN A 7 8.51 13.42 -9.96
CA ASN A 7 9.86 13.13 -9.61
C ASN A 7 10.16 13.46 -8.16
N LYS A 8 9.15 13.70 -7.37
CA LYS A 8 9.35 14.16 -6.01
C LYS A 8 8.86 13.15 -5.02
N SER A 9 9.77 12.44 -4.42
CA SER A 9 9.45 11.64 -3.27
C SER A 9 9.39 12.53 -2.04
N LYS A 10 8.43 12.30 -1.18
CA LYS A 10 8.31 12.99 0.09
C LYS A 10 9.19 12.36 1.16
N MET A 11 9.71 11.16 0.91
CA MET A 11 10.55 10.47 1.86
C MET A 11 12.01 10.86 1.65
N SER A 12 12.72 11.05 2.74
CA SER A 12 14.16 11.25 2.67
C SER A 12 14.85 9.95 2.27
N THR A 13 16.03 10.02 1.68
CA THR A 13 16.84 8.86 1.32
C THR A 13 17.10 7.96 2.54
N THR A 14 17.39 8.57 3.70
CA THR A 14 17.64 7.83 4.94
C THR A 14 16.40 7.06 5.39
N THR A 15 15.22 7.67 5.32
CA THR A 15 13.96 7.03 5.69
C THR A 15 13.67 5.84 4.77
N VAL A 16 13.85 6.01 3.47
CA VAL A 16 13.63 4.94 2.50
C VAL A 16 14.56 3.78 2.77
N GLN A 17 15.84 4.04 3.00
CA GLN A 17 16.81 2.98 3.27
C GLN A 17 16.48 2.20 4.54
N THR A 18 16.04 2.89 5.60
CA THR A 18 15.64 2.26 6.85
C THR A 18 14.44 1.32 6.64
N GLU A 19 13.46 1.76 5.88
CA GLU A 19 12.30 0.91 5.56
C GLU A 19 12.71 -0.31 4.71
N ILE A 20 13.57 -0.11 3.75
CA ILE A 20 14.09 -1.21 2.93
C ILE A 20 14.79 -2.26 3.81
N ASP A 21 15.63 -1.82 4.73
CA ASP A 21 16.38 -2.72 5.62
C ASP A 21 15.44 -3.49 6.55
N LYS A 22 14.45 -2.80 7.12
CA LYS A 22 13.43 -3.44 7.95
C LYS A 22 12.67 -4.51 7.18
N GLN A 23 12.30 -4.19 5.96
CA GLN A 23 11.54 -5.10 5.10
C GLN A 23 12.35 -6.33 4.71
N LYS A 24 13.61 -6.16 4.38
CA LYS A 24 14.50 -7.27 4.05
C LYS A 24 14.65 -8.23 5.23
N LYS A 25 14.79 -7.70 6.43
CA LYS A 25 14.91 -8.51 7.64
C LYS A 25 13.61 -9.27 7.92
N ARG A 26 12.47 -8.57 7.86
CA ARG A 26 11.16 -9.16 8.07
C ARG A 26 10.86 -10.25 7.04
N GLY A 27 11.15 -9.98 5.76
CA GLY A 27 10.92 -10.91 4.68
C GLY A 27 11.70 -12.20 4.83
N ARG A 28 12.97 -12.10 5.24
CA ARG A 28 13.77 -13.30 5.48
C ARG A 28 13.19 -14.19 6.56
N ASN A 29 12.71 -13.60 7.65
CA ASN A 29 12.10 -14.36 8.72
C ASN A 29 10.80 -15.03 8.28
N ARG A 30 9.96 -14.30 7.53
CA ARG A 30 8.70 -14.82 7.01
C ARG A 30 8.90 -15.94 6.02
N VAL A 31 9.81 -15.78 5.08
CA VAL A 31 10.11 -16.82 4.09
C VAL A 31 10.51 -18.12 4.77
N LYS A 32 11.24 -18.02 5.89
CA LYS A 32 11.65 -19.18 6.65
C LYS A 32 10.49 -19.93 7.28
N THR A 33 9.46 -19.19 7.73
CA THR A 33 8.37 -19.76 8.53
C THR A 33 7.09 -19.99 7.74
N THR A 34 6.79 -19.14 6.77
CA THR A 34 5.51 -19.13 6.04
C THR A 34 5.66 -19.20 4.52
N GLY A 35 6.86 -19.04 3.99
CA GLY A 35 7.08 -18.94 2.55
C GLY A 35 6.71 -17.59 1.96
N GLU A 36 6.43 -16.60 2.80
CA GLU A 36 6.02 -15.27 2.38
C GLU A 36 7.19 -14.48 1.79
N VAL A 37 6.94 -13.73 0.73
CA VAL A 37 7.94 -12.85 0.11
C VAL A 37 7.37 -11.45 -0.01
N PHE A 38 8.10 -10.46 0.50
CA PHE A 38 7.70 -9.06 0.40
C PHE A 38 8.39 -8.39 -0.79
N THR A 39 7.65 -7.57 -1.52
CA THR A 39 8.21 -6.76 -2.60
C THR A 39 9.01 -5.60 -1.99
N PRO A 40 10.29 -5.44 -2.34
CA PRO A 40 11.09 -4.35 -1.79
C PRO A 40 10.54 -2.97 -2.12
N MET A 41 10.77 -2.01 -1.22
CA MET A 41 10.29 -0.63 -1.38
C MET A 41 10.79 0.04 -2.66
N ASP A 42 12.06 -0.18 -3.00
CA ASP A 42 12.64 0.41 -4.21
C ASP A 42 11.96 -0.11 -5.48
N LEU A 43 11.60 -1.39 -5.50
CA LEU A 43 10.87 -1.97 -6.61
C LEU A 43 9.43 -1.43 -6.65
N CYS A 44 8.78 -1.29 -5.51
CA CYS A 44 7.45 -0.70 -5.43
C CYS A 44 7.45 0.72 -6.03
N MET A 45 8.44 1.52 -5.67
CA MET A 45 8.53 2.88 -6.20
C MET A 45 8.72 2.88 -7.73
N ARG A 46 9.57 1.99 -8.24
CA ARG A 46 9.77 1.87 -9.69
C ARG A 46 8.49 1.46 -10.40
N MET A 47 7.75 0.51 -9.82
CA MET A 47 6.49 0.04 -10.40
C MET A 47 5.41 1.14 -10.40
N VAL A 48 5.28 1.87 -9.30
CA VAL A 48 4.31 2.95 -9.21
C VAL A 48 4.65 4.07 -10.18
N ARG A 49 5.94 4.35 -10.38
CA ARG A 49 6.39 5.37 -11.33
C ARG A 49 6.13 5.01 -12.78
N GLU A 50 5.73 3.78 -13.08
CA GLU A 50 5.33 3.37 -14.42
C GLU A 50 3.82 3.49 -14.66
N ILE A 51 3.04 3.84 -13.64
CA ILE A 51 1.59 4.07 -13.82
C ILE A 51 1.38 5.36 -14.63
N PRO A 52 0.43 5.40 -15.61
CA PRO A 52 0.14 6.61 -16.38
C PRO A 52 -0.16 7.79 -15.47
N GLU A 53 0.45 8.91 -15.81
CA GLU A 53 0.20 10.12 -15.07
C GLU A 53 -1.30 10.48 -15.07
N GLU A 54 -1.96 10.30 -16.20
CA GLU A 54 -3.40 10.54 -16.29
C GLU A 54 -4.20 9.72 -15.28
N LYS A 55 -3.76 8.50 -15.00
CA LYS A 55 -4.39 7.65 -14.00
C LYS A 55 -4.08 8.12 -12.59
N LEU A 56 -2.85 8.55 -12.36
CA LEU A 56 -2.44 9.07 -11.06
C LEU A 56 -3.18 10.37 -10.72
N LYS A 57 -3.50 11.17 -11.72
CA LYS A 57 -4.21 12.43 -11.54
C LYS A 57 -5.72 12.27 -11.40
N ASP A 58 -6.26 11.12 -11.78
CA ASP A 58 -7.69 10.87 -11.71
C ASP A 58 -8.12 10.59 -10.27
N ALA A 59 -8.88 11.51 -9.69
CA ALA A 59 -9.35 11.39 -8.31
C ALA A 59 -10.29 10.21 -8.09
N ASP A 60 -10.88 9.68 -9.14
CA ASP A 60 -11.78 8.52 -9.07
C ASP A 60 -11.07 7.20 -9.33
N ALA A 61 -9.79 7.23 -9.66
CA ALA A 61 -9.02 6.02 -9.87
C ALA A 61 -8.83 5.27 -8.56
N LYS A 62 -8.86 3.95 -8.63
CA LYS A 62 -8.66 3.08 -7.48
C LYS A 62 -7.51 2.12 -7.77
N PHE A 63 -6.71 1.89 -6.74
CA PHE A 63 -5.52 1.04 -6.82
C PHE A 63 -5.63 -0.06 -5.78
N LEU A 64 -5.46 -1.29 -6.22
CA LEU A 64 -5.60 -2.45 -5.35
C LEU A 64 -4.31 -3.28 -5.36
N ASP A 65 -3.87 -3.67 -4.18
CA ASP A 65 -2.87 -4.71 -4.02
C ASP A 65 -3.54 -5.89 -3.30
N ASN A 66 -3.80 -6.96 -4.02
CA ASN A 66 -4.49 -8.13 -3.48
C ASN A 66 -3.59 -9.09 -2.69
N SER A 67 -2.37 -8.71 -2.48
CA SER A 67 -1.40 -9.46 -1.68
C SER A 67 -0.47 -8.43 -1.04
N CYS A 68 -1.05 -7.53 -0.26
CA CYS A 68 -0.38 -6.30 0.12
C CYS A 68 0.74 -6.45 1.16
N GLY A 69 0.85 -7.62 1.78
CA GLY A 69 1.83 -7.84 2.82
C GLY A 69 1.70 -6.79 3.92
N ASP A 70 2.81 -6.27 4.35
CA ASP A 70 2.82 -5.22 5.38
C ASP A 70 2.72 -3.81 4.80
N GLY A 71 2.34 -3.68 3.54
CA GLY A 71 1.93 -2.41 2.96
C GLY A 71 2.95 -1.65 2.13
N ASN A 72 4.03 -2.27 1.69
CA ASN A 72 5.05 -1.57 0.90
C ASN A 72 4.48 -0.85 -0.32
N PHE A 73 3.65 -1.53 -1.09
CA PHE A 73 3.06 -0.95 -2.28
C PHE A 73 2.04 0.13 -1.91
N LEU A 74 1.25 -0.11 -0.87
CA LEU A 74 0.24 0.86 -0.42
C LEU A 74 0.87 2.15 0.10
N VAL A 75 1.96 2.04 0.87
CA VAL A 75 2.70 3.21 1.35
C VAL A 75 3.28 4.00 0.18
N THR A 76 3.82 3.30 -0.80
CA THR A 76 4.36 3.93 -2.00
C THR A 76 3.27 4.66 -2.79
N LEU A 77 2.12 4.02 -2.96
CA LEU A 77 0.96 4.66 -3.61
C LEU A 77 0.51 5.90 -2.86
N LEU A 78 0.45 5.83 -1.54
CA LEU A 78 0.08 7.00 -0.73
C LEU A 78 1.02 8.17 -1.00
N GLU A 79 2.31 7.92 -1.00
CA GLU A 79 3.30 8.98 -1.23
C GLU A 79 3.12 9.61 -2.61
N VAL A 80 3.06 8.78 -3.62
CA VAL A 80 2.98 9.27 -5.00
C VAL A 80 1.64 9.95 -5.30
N LEU A 81 0.54 9.33 -4.92
CA LEU A 81 -0.79 9.90 -5.16
C LEU A 81 -1.01 11.18 -4.39
N SER A 82 -0.34 11.34 -3.24
CA SER A 82 -0.43 12.58 -2.46
C SER A 82 0.22 13.78 -3.13
N GLU A 83 0.97 13.56 -4.19
CA GLU A 83 1.50 14.66 -5.00
C GLU A 83 0.41 15.30 -5.87
N TYR A 84 -0.69 14.57 -6.12
CA TYR A 84 -1.79 15.01 -6.97
C TYR A 84 -3.09 15.23 -6.19
N HIS A 85 -3.25 14.61 -5.03
CA HIS A 85 -4.50 14.59 -4.28
C HIS A 85 -4.25 14.81 -2.79
N ASP A 86 -5.28 15.23 -2.08
CA ASP A 86 -5.24 15.31 -0.63
C ASP A 86 -4.97 13.90 -0.06
N PRO A 87 -4.01 13.74 0.85
CA PRO A 87 -3.71 12.43 1.43
C PRO A 87 -4.91 11.71 2.05
N LYS A 88 -5.85 12.44 2.63
CA LYS A 88 -7.08 11.84 3.17
C LYS A 88 -7.94 11.23 2.08
N HIS A 89 -8.04 11.89 0.94
CA HIS A 89 -8.76 11.36 -0.21
C HIS A 89 -8.08 10.08 -0.71
N VAL A 90 -6.75 10.09 -0.79
CA VAL A 90 -6.00 8.91 -1.21
C VAL A 90 -6.29 7.73 -0.28
N LEU A 91 -6.17 7.95 1.01
CA LEU A 91 -6.38 6.90 2.02
C LEU A 91 -7.81 6.37 2.04
N ASN A 92 -8.79 7.24 1.85
CA ASN A 92 -10.18 6.86 2.01
C ASN A 92 -10.88 6.45 0.73
N GLU A 93 -10.34 6.80 -0.43
CA GLU A 93 -11.04 6.56 -1.70
C GLU A 93 -10.21 5.89 -2.79
N MET A 94 -8.88 5.88 -2.68
CA MET A 94 -8.05 5.50 -3.82
C MET A 94 -7.24 4.23 -3.63
N ILE A 95 -6.87 3.85 -2.40
CA ILE A 95 -6.01 2.70 -2.17
C ILE A 95 -6.72 1.60 -1.38
N TYR A 96 -6.48 0.36 -1.81
CA TYR A 96 -7.13 -0.82 -1.27
C TYR A 96 -6.11 -1.95 -1.16
N GLY A 97 -6.18 -2.72 -0.09
CA GLY A 97 -5.26 -3.83 0.11
C GLY A 97 -5.93 -5.04 0.73
N VAL A 98 -5.45 -6.21 0.37
CA VAL A 98 -5.88 -7.48 0.94
C VAL A 98 -4.65 -8.31 1.25
N ASP A 99 -4.61 -8.92 2.42
CA ASP A 99 -3.56 -9.88 2.77
C ASP A 99 -4.12 -10.97 3.68
N LEU A 100 -3.53 -12.14 3.58
CA LEU A 100 -3.98 -13.30 4.35
C LEU A 100 -3.58 -13.20 5.83
N MET A 101 -2.49 -12.53 6.12
CA MET A 101 -1.90 -12.48 7.46
C MET A 101 -2.37 -11.25 8.22
N GLU A 102 -3.02 -11.48 9.36
CA GLU A 102 -3.59 -10.40 10.17
C GLU A 102 -2.53 -9.39 10.65
N ASP A 103 -1.35 -9.87 11.03
CA ASP A 103 -0.27 -8.98 11.48
C ASP A 103 0.23 -8.07 10.35
N ASN A 104 0.22 -8.56 9.12
CA ASN A 104 0.56 -7.74 7.96
C ASN A 104 -0.45 -6.62 7.76
N VAL A 105 -1.73 -6.95 7.85
CA VAL A 105 -2.81 -5.97 7.70
C VAL A 105 -2.69 -4.89 8.78
N THR A 106 -2.46 -5.29 10.02
CA THR A 106 -2.28 -4.36 11.13
C THR A 106 -1.08 -3.42 10.86
N THR A 107 0.04 -3.99 10.45
CA THR A 107 1.24 -3.21 10.14
C THR A 107 0.99 -2.24 8.98
N ALA A 108 0.32 -2.70 7.93
CA ALA A 108 -0.01 -1.85 6.78
C ALA A 108 -0.87 -0.65 7.20
N LYS A 109 -1.89 -0.89 8.00
CA LYS A 109 -2.75 0.19 8.51
C LYS A 109 -1.96 1.19 9.34
N GLU A 110 -1.09 0.71 10.22
CA GLU A 110 -0.25 1.58 11.04
C GLU A 110 0.68 2.43 10.18
N ARG A 111 1.32 1.83 9.19
CA ARG A 111 2.23 2.53 8.28
C ARG A 111 1.52 3.59 7.45
N LEU A 112 0.26 3.34 7.10
CA LEU A 112 -0.56 4.29 6.38
C LEU A 112 -1.13 5.40 7.27
N GLY A 113 -0.97 5.27 8.58
CA GLY A 113 -1.51 6.25 9.53
C GLY A 113 -3.02 6.17 9.70
N LEU A 114 -3.60 5.02 9.37
CA LEU A 114 -5.04 4.82 9.47
C LEU A 114 -5.47 4.50 10.91
N THR A 115 -6.65 4.96 11.26
CA THR A 115 -7.32 4.62 12.52
C THR A 115 -8.70 4.04 12.20
N PRO A 116 -9.35 3.34 13.16
CA PRO A 116 -10.70 2.80 12.92
C PRO A 116 -11.75 3.83 12.55
N LYS A 117 -11.47 5.12 12.76
CA LYS A 117 -12.37 6.21 12.39
C LYS A 117 -12.28 6.59 10.93
N ASP A 118 -11.22 6.16 10.26
CA ASP A 118 -11.01 6.48 8.86
C ASP A 118 -11.73 5.47 7.97
N LYS A 119 -12.36 5.94 6.90
CA LYS A 119 -12.98 5.07 5.90
C LYS A 119 -11.95 4.09 5.33
N GLY A 120 -10.74 4.57 5.09
CA GLY A 120 -9.64 3.77 4.55
C GLY A 120 -9.20 2.60 5.44
N TRP A 121 -9.50 2.65 6.73
CA TRP A 121 -9.23 1.53 7.64
C TRP A 121 -9.90 0.24 7.14
N HIS A 122 -11.09 0.38 6.57
CA HIS A 122 -11.89 -0.75 6.08
C HIS A 122 -11.48 -1.18 4.67
N HIS A 123 -10.56 -0.46 4.06
CA HIS A 123 -10.07 -0.76 2.71
C HIS A 123 -8.79 -1.61 2.73
N VAL A 124 -8.26 -1.92 3.90
CA VAL A 124 -7.16 -2.87 4.06
C VAL A 124 -7.69 -4.04 4.86
N VAL A 125 -7.82 -5.19 4.22
CA VAL A 125 -8.62 -6.30 4.71
C VAL A 125 -7.78 -7.56 4.88
N CYS A 126 -8.00 -8.27 5.99
CA CYS A 126 -7.41 -9.58 6.21
C CYS A 126 -8.34 -10.62 5.59
N ALA A 127 -7.93 -11.17 4.46
CA ALA A 127 -8.71 -12.16 3.73
C ALA A 127 -7.82 -12.91 2.74
N ASP A 128 -8.34 -14.02 2.22
CA ASP A 128 -7.69 -14.73 1.12
C ASP A 128 -7.98 -13.96 -0.17
N GLY A 129 -6.95 -13.41 -0.79
CA GLY A 129 -7.08 -12.64 -2.03
C GLY A 129 -7.71 -13.40 -3.18
N LEU A 130 -7.69 -14.74 -3.14
CA LEU A 130 -8.28 -15.57 -4.19
C LEU A 130 -9.79 -15.78 -4.00
N SER A 131 -10.30 -15.64 -2.79
CA SER A 131 -11.71 -15.90 -2.49
C SER A 131 -12.49 -14.69 -1.99
N TYR A 132 -11.81 -13.60 -1.66
CA TYR A 132 -12.44 -12.39 -1.20
C TYR A 132 -13.30 -11.76 -2.31
N ASN A 133 -14.47 -11.25 -1.96
CA ASN A 133 -15.40 -10.67 -2.95
C ASN A 133 -15.09 -9.23 -3.37
N TYR A 134 -14.08 -8.61 -2.77
CA TYR A 134 -13.63 -7.26 -3.12
C TYR A 134 -14.69 -6.15 -2.98
N GLU A 135 -15.61 -6.31 -2.07
CA GLU A 135 -16.61 -5.29 -1.82
C GLU A 135 -16.11 -4.14 -0.96
N PHE A 136 -15.11 -4.41 -0.08
CA PHE A 136 -14.55 -3.41 0.83
C PHE A 136 -15.61 -2.59 1.57
N THR A 137 -16.69 -3.25 1.95
CA THR A 137 -17.74 -2.58 2.68
C THR A 137 -17.27 -2.27 4.09
N GLU A 138 -17.51 -1.05 4.52
CA GLU A 138 -17.29 -0.71 5.91
C GLU A 138 -18.19 -1.60 6.74
N SER A 139 -17.66 -2.12 7.84
CA SER A 139 -18.53 -2.83 8.74
C SER A 139 -19.45 -1.78 9.32
N ILE A 140 -20.65 -1.81 8.84
CA ILE A 140 -21.68 -0.94 9.32
C ILE A 140 -22.13 -1.52 10.62
N THR A 141 -21.80 -0.85 11.61
CA THR A 141 -22.34 -1.16 12.92
C THR A 141 -23.64 -0.43 13.11
#